data_3f34a448f70213ecf8d89d11e4f180d4
#
_entry.id   3f34a448f70213ecf8d89d11e4f180d4
#
_cell.length_a   1.000
_cell.length_b   1.000
_cell.length_c   1.000
_cell.angle_alpha   90.00
_cell.angle_beta   90.00
_cell.angle_gamma   90.00
#
_symmetry.space_group_name_H-M   'P 1'
#
loop_
_entity.id
_entity.type
_entity.pdbx_description
1 polymer ?
#
loop_
_entity_poly.entity_id
_entity_poly.type
_entity_poly.pdbx_seq_one_letter_code
_entity_poly.pdbx_strand_id
1 'polypeptide(L)'
;MGLLVAQLRRAQLRNQRLDIEYQTMLISSTKMSLVSQMNDLVGLTSDMDPDSPEMKNLEKQKERLQQAEKALDARLEQFQTQLQMIDGEEQTVQQQISSSIQRMYS
;
A
#
# COMPACT_ATOMS: atom_id res chain seq x y z
N MET A 1 -8.84 -9.47 -29.61
CA MET A 1 -8.08 -8.24 -29.36
C MET A 1 -6.78 -8.27 -30.16
N GLY A 2 -6.45 -7.18 -30.87
CA GLY A 2 -5.22 -7.12 -31.65
C GLY A 2 -3.96 -7.01 -30.79
N LEU A 3 -2.83 -7.42 -31.33
CA LEU A 3 -1.54 -7.41 -30.67
C LEU A 3 -1.19 -6.03 -30.12
N LEU A 4 -1.40 -4.98 -30.93
CA LEU A 4 -1.07 -3.61 -30.53
C LEU A 4 -1.88 -3.14 -29.31
N VAL A 5 -3.18 -3.47 -29.29
CA VAL A 5 -4.07 -3.14 -28.16
C VAL A 5 -3.64 -3.88 -26.91
N ALA A 6 -3.29 -5.17 -27.04
CA ALA A 6 -2.82 -5.98 -25.92
C ALA A 6 -1.50 -5.45 -25.34
N GLN A 7 -0.58 -5.02 -26.22
CA GLN A 7 0.69 -4.42 -25.78
C GLN A 7 0.48 -3.09 -25.05
N LEU A 8 -0.46 -2.27 -25.54
CA LEU A 8 -0.83 -1.03 -24.88
C LEU A 8 -1.42 -1.29 -23.50
N ARG A 9 -2.32 -2.26 -23.40
CA ARG A 9 -2.93 -2.65 -22.12
C ARG A 9 -1.85 -3.13 -21.12
N ARG A 10 -0.89 -3.92 -21.59
CA ARG A 10 0.24 -4.39 -20.78
C ARG A 10 1.05 -3.21 -20.23
N ALA A 11 1.32 -2.20 -21.05
CA ALA A 11 2.05 -1.01 -20.61
C ALA A 11 1.26 -0.23 -19.55
N GLN A 12 -0.06 -0.10 -19.70
CA GLN A 12 -0.92 0.55 -18.72
C GLN A 12 -0.91 -0.20 -17.38
N LEU A 13 -1.00 -1.52 -17.41
CA LEU A 13 -0.97 -2.36 -16.20
C LEU A 13 0.38 -2.23 -15.48
N ARG A 14 1.47 -2.20 -16.22
CA ARG A 14 2.81 -1.98 -15.65
C ARG A 14 2.89 -0.64 -14.93
N ASN A 15 2.37 0.42 -15.55
CA ASN A 15 2.37 1.75 -14.94
C ASN A 15 1.51 1.80 -13.68
N GLN A 16 0.34 1.14 -13.70
CA GLN A 16 -0.50 1.02 -12.51
C GLN A 16 0.21 0.27 -11.38
N ARG A 17 0.91 -0.81 -11.70
CA ARG A 17 1.70 -1.56 -10.73
C ARG A 17 2.76 -0.70 -10.08
N LEU A 18 3.54 0.02 -10.88
CA LEU A 18 4.62 0.88 -10.38
C LEU A 18 4.08 1.97 -9.47
N ASP A 19 2.94 2.57 -9.82
CA ASP A 19 2.30 3.58 -8.99
C ASP A 19 1.88 3.03 -7.64
N ILE A 20 1.23 1.85 -7.62
CA ILE A 20 0.79 1.20 -6.39
C ILE A 20 1.99 0.79 -5.54
N GLU A 21 3.04 0.24 -6.14
CA GLU A 21 4.26 -0.13 -5.41
C GLU A 21 4.91 1.09 -4.75
N TYR A 22 4.95 2.21 -5.46
CA TYR A 22 5.47 3.46 -4.92
C TYR A 22 4.63 3.96 -3.74
N GLN A 23 3.30 3.97 -3.88
CA GLN A 23 2.40 4.37 -2.81
C GLN A 23 2.51 3.43 -1.60
N THR A 24 2.64 2.13 -1.82
CA THR A 24 2.87 1.14 -0.76
C THR A 24 4.15 1.44 0.01
N MET A 25 5.22 1.80 -0.69
CA MET A 25 6.48 2.17 -0.06
C MET A 25 6.33 3.43 0.82
N LEU A 26 5.62 4.44 0.33
CA LEU A 26 5.36 5.66 1.09
C LEU A 26 4.55 5.38 2.35
N ILE A 27 3.52 4.53 2.26
CA ILE A 27 2.69 4.15 3.40
C ILE A 27 3.53 3.38 4.42
N SER A 28 4.35 2.45 3.99
CA SER A 28 5.23 1.68 4.88
C SER A 28 6.20 2.59 5.63
N SER A 29 6.78 3.57 4.95
CA SER A 29 7.66 4.57 5.55
C SER A 29 6.91 5.43 6.59
N THR A 30 5.70 5.87 6.26
CA THR A 30 4.86 6.64 7.18
C THR A 30 4.50 5.81 8.41
N LYS A 31 4.17 4.54 8.22
CA LYS A 31 3.85 3.61 9.32
C LYS A 31 5.04 3.46 10.27
N MET A 32 6.24 3.31 9.75
CA MET A 32 7.46 3.24 10.57
C MET A 32 7.66 4.51 11.39
N SER A 33 7.40 5.68 10.79
CA SER A 33 7.46 6.96 11.48
C SER A 33 6.44 7.04 12.62
N LEU A 34 5.21 6.57 12.39
CA LEU A 34 4.16 6.54 13.42
C LEU A 34 4.54 5.62 14.59
N VAL A 35 5.09 4.44 14.30
CA VAL A 35 5.55 3.52 15.35
C VAL A 35 6.66 4.16 16.19
N SER A 36 7.60 4.85 15.55
CA SER A 36 8.65 5.59 16.25
C SER A 36 8.09 6.68 17.17
N GLN A 37 7.09 7.43 16.69
CA GLN A 37 6.41 8.45 17.50
C GLN A 37 5.68 7.85 18.69
N MET A 38 5.02 6.69 18.50
CA MET A 38 4.36 5.99 19.61
C MET A 38 5.36 5.53 20.65
N ASN A 39 6.51 5.01 20.24
CA ASN A 39 7.57 4.59 21.15
C ASN A 39 8.13 5.78 21.95
N ASP A 40 8.29 6.93 21.31
CA ASP A 40 8.72 8.17 21.98
C ASP A 40 7.70 8.61 23.03
N LEU A 41 6.40 8.52 22.72
CA LEU A 41 5.34 8.86 23.68
C LEU A 41 5.35 7.90 24.88
N VAL A 42 5.54 6.60 24.66
CA VAL A 42 5.65 5.61 25.75
C VAL A 42 6.82 5.95 26.66
N GLY A 43 7.98 6.34 26.10
CA GLY A 43 9.14 6.78 26.86
C GLY A 43 8.86 8.02 27.72
N LEU A 44 8.09 8.96 27.21
CA LEU A 44 7.72 10.17 27.94
C LEU A 44 6.73 9.91 29.08
N THR A 45 5.87 8.89 28.95
CA THR A 45 4.82 8.59 29.93
C THR A 45 5.31 7.76 31.11
N SER A 46 6.49 7.15 31.03
CA SER A 46 6.97 6.20 32.05
C SER A 46 7.12 6.81 33.45
N ASP A 47 7.44 8.11 33.55
CA ASP A 47 7.68 8.81 34.80
C ASP A 47 6.55 9.80 35.18
N MET A 48 5.43 9.78 34.44
CA MET A 48 4.32 10.70 34.68
C MET A 48 3.28 10.11 35.63
N ASP A 49 2.64 11.01 36.40
CA ASP A 49 1.47 10.67 37.21
C ASP A 49 0.33 10.27 36.28
N PRO A 50 -0.29 9.06 36.45
CA PRO A 50 -1.39 8.61 35.59
C PRO A 50 -2.59 9.53 35.55
N ASP A 51 -2.81 10.35 36.61
CA ASP A 51 -3.96 11.25 36.69
C ASP A 51 -3.65 12.68 36.23
N SER A 52 -2.42 12.94 35.77
CA SER A 52 -2.02 14.27 35.33
C SER A 52 -2.70 14.65 34.00
N PRO A 53 -3.00 15.96 33.79
CA PRO A 53 -3.52 16.42 32.51
C PRO A 53 -2.58 16.13 31.33
N GLU A 54 -1.27 16.20 31.56
CA GLU A 54 -0.24 15.88 30.56
C GLU A 54 -0.33 14.43 30.13
N MET A 55 -0.52 13.51 31.09
CA MET A 55 -0.66 12.09 30.80
C MET A 55 -1.90 11.80 29.95
N LYS A 56 -3.03 12.40 30.30
CA LYS A 56 -4.28 12.26 29.53
C LYS A 56 -4.13 12.78 28.10
N ASN A 57 -3.39 13.86 27.91
CA ASN A 57 -3.12 14.43 26.60
C ASN A 57 -2.25 13.51 25.76
N LEU A 58 -1.22 12.92 26.35
CA LEU A 58 -0.35 11.96 25.68
C LEU A 58 -1.09 10.67 25.31
N GLU A 59 -1.99 10.19 26.17
CA GLU A 59 -2.86 9.04 25.85
C GLU A 59 -3.74 9.31 24.65
N LYS A 60 -4.32 10.51 24.53
CA LYS A 60 -5.10 10.91 23.35
C LYS A 60 -4.24 10.93 22.09
N GLN A 61 -3.02 11.43 22.18
CA GLN A 61 -2.09 11.42 21.04
C GLN A 61 -1.75 9.99 20.63
N LYS A 62 -1.52 9.10 21.58
CA LYS A 62 -1.26 7.69 21.33
C LYS A 62 -2.45 7.03 20.61
N GLU A 63 -3.68 7.30 21.05
CA GLU A 63 -4.88 6.79 20.41
C GLU A 63 -4.99 7.25 18.95
N ARG A 64 -4.71 8.53 18.69
CA ARG A 64 -4.72 9.09 17.33
C ARG A 64 -3.69 8.41 16.44
N LEU A 65 -2.49 8.17 16.96
CA LEU A 65 -1.43 7.47 16.22
C LEU A 65 -1.82 6.02 15.92
N GLN A 66 -2.44 5.33 16.88
CA GLN A 66 -2.94 3.97 16.68
C GLN A 66 -4.04 3.92 15.61
N GLN A 67 -4.95 4.89 15.61
CA GLN A 67 -6.00 5.00 14.58
C GLN A 67 -5.39 5.25 13.21
N ALA A 68 -4.40 6.14 13.14
CA ALA A 68 -3.69 6.42 11.90
C ALA A 68 -2.98 5.16 11.37
N GLU A 69 -2.34 4.40 12.26
CA GLU A 69 -1.69 3.13 11.88
C GLU A 69 -2.69 2.12 11.31
N LYS A 70 -3.86 1.99 11.95
CA LYS A 70 -4.91 1.10 11.44
C LYS A 70 -5.42 1.52 10.07
N ALA A 71 -5.58 2.83 9.84
CA ALA A 71 -5.99 3.36 8.55
C ALA A 71 -4.96 3.04 7.46
N LEU A 72 -3.66 3.15 7.78
CA LEU A 72 -2.59 2.80 6.86
C LEU A 72 -2.56 1.30 6.56
N ASP A 73 -2.78 0.45 7.56
CA ASP A 73 -2.86 -0.99 7.36
C ASP A 73 -4.01 -1.37 6.42
N ALA A 74 -5.17 -0.74 6.60
CA ALA A 74 -6.31 -0.95 5.70
C ALA A 74 -5.98 -0.53 4.27
N ARG A 75 -5.25 0.56 4.11
CA ARG A 75 -4.80 1.04 2.80
C ARG A 75 -3.82 0.07 2.14
N LEU A 76 -2.89 -0.49 2.93
CA LEU A 76 -1.96 -1.51 2.44
C LEU A 76 -2.69 -2.75 1.95
N GLU A 77 -3.72 -3.20 2.68
CA GLU A 77 -4.54 -4.33 2.24
C GLU A 77 -5.24 -4.04 0.92
N GLN A 78 -5.80 -2.83 0.74
CA GLN A 78 -6.40 -2.42 -0.53
C GLN A 78 -5.39 -2.50 -1.67
N PHE A 79 -4.18 -2.00 -1.45
CA PHE A 79 -3.14 -2.02 -2.48
C PHE A 79 -2.69 -3.44 -2.80
N GLN A 80 -2.57 -4.31 -1.80
CA GLN A 80 -2.26 -5.72 -2.04
C GLN A 80 -3.32 -6.41 -2.90
N THR A 81 -4.60 -6.13 -2.62
CA THR A 81 -5.71 -6.64 -3.43
C THR A 81 -5.64 -6.12 -4.86
N GLN A 82 -5.36 -4.83 -5.03
CA GLN A 82 -5.21 -4.22 -6.35
C GLN A 82 -4.04 -4.83 -7.13
N LEU A 83 -2.91 -5.10 -6.47
CA LEU A 83 -1.76 -5.75 -7.10
C LEU A 83 -2.10 -7.17 -7.55
N GLN A 84 -2.86 -7.93 -6.77
CA GLN A 84 -3.32 -9.26 -7.16
C GLN A 84 -4.21 -9.20 -8.39
N MET A 85 -5.11 -8.21 -8.46
CA MET A 85 -5.97 -8.00 -9.63
C MET A 85 -5.13 -7.64 -10.86
N ILE A 86 -4.15 -6.78 -10.71
CA ILE A 86 -3.23 -6.39 -11.80
C ILE A 86 -2.45 -7.62 -12.28
N ASP A 87 -1.95 -8.44 -11.36
CA ASP A 87 -1.26 -9.69 -11.71
C ASP A 87 -2.13 -10.61 -12.56
N GLY A 88 -3.39 -10.77 -12.18
CA GLY A 88 -4.35 -11.56 -12.94
C GLY A 88 -4.60 -10.99 -14.33
N GLU A 89 -4.77 -9.67 -14.44
CA GLU A 89 -4.95 -9.00 -15.73
C GLU A 89 -3.69 -9.10 -16.60
N GLU A 90 -2.50 -8.97 -16.01
CA GLU A 90 -1.25 -9.12 -16.74
C GLU A 90 -1.09 -10.52 -17.35
N GLN A 91 -1.46 -11.56 -16.59
CA GLN A 91 -1.45 -12.93 -17.11
C GLN A 91 -2.41 -13.10 -18.29
N THR A 92 -3.61 -12.53 -18.17
CA THR A 92 -4.60 -12.57 -19.25
C THR A 92 -4.08 -11.85 -20.50
N VAL A 93 -3.50 -10.66 -20.33
CA VAL A 93 -2.94 -9.89 -21.45
C VAL A 93 -1.76 -10.64 -22.09
N GLN A 94 -0.92 -11.26 -21.27
CA GLN A 94 0.21 -12.04 -21.79
C GLN A 94 -0.27 -13.21 -22.64
N GLN A 95 -1.35 -13.89 -22.24
CA GLN A 95 -1.96 -14.95 -23.02
C GLN A 95 -2.52 -14.41 -24.35
N GLN A 96 -3.14 -13.22 -24.32
CA GLN A 96 -3.66 -12.56 -25.52
C GLN A 96 -2.52 -12.20 -26.49
N ILE A 97 -1.41 -11.72 -25.98
CA ILE A 97 -0.22 -11.41 -26.78
C ILE A 97 0.32 -12.69 -27.43
N SER A 98 0.49 -13.74 -26.64
CA SER A 98 0.98 -15.03 -27.15
C SER A 98 0.06 -15.61 -28.23
N SER A 99 -1.26 -15.56 -28.01
CA SER A 99 -2.24 -16.03 -28.99
C SER A 99 -2.20 -15.21 -30.28
N SER A 100 -2.04 -13.89 -30.17
CA SER A 100 -1.95 -13.00 -31.34
C SER A 100 -0.69 -13.28 -32.15
N ILE A 101 0.44 -13.52 -31.48
CA ILE A 101 1.70 -13.87 -32.15
C ILE A 101 1.57 -15.22 -32.87
N GLN A 102 0.98 -16.24 -32.23
CA GLN A 102 0.76 -17.53 -32.85
C GLN A 102 -0.10 -17.44 -34.11
N ARG A 103 -1.14 -16.61 -34.10
CA ARG A 103 -1.99 -16.38 -35.29
C ARG A 103 -1.24 -15.74 -36.43
N MET A 104 -0.24 -14.90 -36.13
CA MET A 104 0.58 -14.27 -37.16
C MET A 104 1.46 -15.27 -37.89
N TYR A 105 1.83 -16.36 -37.25
CA TYR A 105 2.70 -17.39 -37.80
C TYR A 105 1.96 -18.64 -38.31
N SER A 106 0.67 -18.68 -38.11
CA SER A 106 -0.15 -19.76 -38.65
C SER A 106 -0.85 -19.29 -39.95
#